data_98ae648b9be32ff32304333c8314118c
#
_entry.id   98ae648b9be32ff32304333c8314118c
#
_cell.length_a   1.000
_cell.length_b   1.000
_cell.length_c   1.000
_cell.angle_alpha   90.00
_cell.angle_beta   90.00
_cell.angle_gamma   90.00
#
_symmetry.space_group_name_H-M   'P 1'
#
loop_
_entity.id
_entity.type
_entity.pdbx_description
1 polymer ?
#
loop_
_entity_poly.entity_id
_entity_poly.type
_entity_poly.pdbx_seq_one_letter_code
_entity_poly.pdbx_strand_id
1 'polypeptide(L)'
;MILFERNIEKPKESIGHHAMRFSLPNALAIVLSVAGIRLLAPTLQLSLAETFSVLYFTTAFVSIHMIYRIYKPLNWYRGGVLIIDIIGFILSTPIFWPLLEMHVLTPKLIQIILITIVISIPVLIILTRSVSYYLKNLNSKKAL
;
A
#
# COMPACT_ATOMS: atom_id res chain seq x y z
N MET A 1 -12.86 -5.75 12.65
CA MET A 1 -13.08 -6.73 11.60
C MET A 1 -12.82 -8.17 12.05
N ILE A 2 -11.75 -8.44 12.76
CA ILE A 2 -11.47 -9.72 13.45
C ILE A 2 -12.55 -10.08 14.48
N LEU A 3 -13.27 -9.09 15.00
CA LEU A 3 -14.33 -9.24 16.01
C LEU A 3 -15.61 -9.91 15.48
N PHE A 4 -15.83 -9.95 14.17
CA PHE A 4 -17.05 -10.51 13.57
C PHE A 4 -16.85 -11.89 12.93
N GLU A 5 -15.61 -12.33 12.70
CA GLU A 5 -15.33 -13.71 12.35
C GLU A 5 -15.21 -14.53 13.66
N ARG A 6 -16.05 -15.55 13.82
CA ARG A 6 -15.89 -16.57 14.86
C ARG A 6 -14.57 -17.31 14.61
N ASN A 7 -13.48 -16.77 15.12
CA ASN A 7 -12.18 -17.42 15.06
C ASN A 7 -12.11 -18.44 16.19
N ILE A 8 -12.52 -19.67 15.91
CA ILE A 8 -12.54 -20.78 16.86
C ILE A 8 -11.12 -21.33 17.08
N GLU A 9 -10.18 -21.05 16.18
CA GLU A 9 -8.79 -21.47 16.31
C GLU A 9 -7.94 -20.36 16.92
N LYS A 10 -7.24 -20.68 18.02
CA LYS A 10 -6.20 -19.79 18.55
C LYS A 10 -5.15 -19.57 17.45
N PRO A 11 -4.81 -18.32 17.12
CA PRO A 11 -3.77 -18.07 16.13
C PRO A 11 -2.47 -18.72 16.58
N LYS A 12 -1.90 -19.59 15.75
CA LYS A 12 -0.63 -20.30 16.02
C LYS A 12 0.56 -19.34 16.11
N GLU A 13 0.42 -18.12 15.60
CA GLU A 13 1.43 -17.06 15.65
C GLU A 13 0.94 -15.91 16.55
N SER A 14 1.87 -15.23 17.24
CA SER A 14 1.52 -14.05 18.03
C SER A 14 0.90 -12.99 17.09
N ILE A 15 -0.19 -12.37 17.51
CA ILE A 15 -0.94 -11.35 16.73
C ILE A 15 -0.01 -10.24 16.23
N GLY A 16 0.98 -9.84 17.06
CA GLY A 16 1.98 -8.86 16.68
C GLY A 16 2.88 -9.29 15.52
N HIS A 17 3.27 -10.57 15.47
CA HIS A 17 4.10 -11.12 14.38
C HIS A 17 3.35 -11.17 13.06
N HIS A 18 2.07 -11.55 13.11
CA HIS A 18 1.19 -11.55 11.95
C HIS A 18 0.96 -10.12 11.42
N ALA A 19 0.68 -9.17 12.31
CA ALA A 19 0.52 -7.76 11.94
C ALA A 19 1.81 -7.19 11.30
N MET A 20 2.99 -7.41 11.90
CA MET A 20 4.27 -6.94 11.35
C MET A 20 4.57 -7.50 9.96
N ARG A 21 4.22 -8.74 9.69
CA ARG A 21 4.43 -9.37 8.38
C ARG A 21 3.73 -8.65 7.24
N PHE A 22 2.60 -7.99 7.52
CA PHE A 22 1.83 -7.27 6.52
C PHE A 22 2.05 -5.77 6.56
N SER A 23 2.12 -5.16 7.74
CA SER A 23 2.24 -3.70 7.86
C SER A 23 3.64 -3.19 7.49
N LEU A 24 4.71 -3.90 7.88
CA LEU A 24 6.08 -3.45 7.64
C LEU A 24 6.44 -3.35 6.14
N PRO A 25 6.15 -4.35 5.27
CA PRO A 25 6.40 -4.21 3.85
C PRO A 25 5.63 -3.06 3.20
N ASN A 26 4.39 -2.81 3.65
CA ASN A 26 3.58 -1.73 3.14
C ASN A 26 4.15 -0.36 3.53
N ALA A 27 4.50 -0.18 4.80
CA ALA A 27 5.14 1.06 5.26
C ALA A 27 6.45 1.34 4.52
N LEU A 28 7.30 0.32 4.35
CA LEU A 28 8.55 0.44 3.58
C LEU A 28 8.29 0.75 2.10
N ALA A 29 7.29 0.14 1.47
CA ALA A 29 6.93 0.41 0.08
C ALA A 29 6.45 1.85 -0.10
N ILE A 30 5.64 2.38 0.83
CA ILE A 30 5.20 3.78 0.80
C ILE A 30 6.40 4.72 0.95
N VAL A 31 7.26 4.49 1.95
CA VAL A 31 8.46 5.33 2.18
C VAL A 31 9.37 5.33 0.96
N LEU A 32 9.63 4.17 0.36
CA LEU A 32 10.46 4.06 -0.84
C LEU A 32 9.80 4.73 -2.05
N SER A 33 8.49 4.62 -2.20
CA SER A 33 7.74 5.29 -3.28
C SER A 33 7.82 6.81 -3.11
N VAL A 34 7.62 7.33 -1.90
CA VAL A 34 7.73 8.76 -1.60
C VAL A 34 9.14 9.27 -1.89
N ALA A 35 10.16 8.57 -1.37
CA ALA A 35 11.55 8.95 -1.61
C ALA A 35 11.92 8.89 -3.10
N GLY A 36 11.54 7.82 -3.80
CA GLY A 36 11.79 7.65 -5.22
C GLY A 36 11.16 8.74 -6.07
N ILE A 37 9.89 9.05 -5.84
CA ILE A 37 9.17 10.10 -6.57
C ILE A 37 9.80 11.47 -6.28
N ARG A 38 10.15 11.78 -5.03
CA ARG A 38 10.82 13.03 -4.66
C ARG A 38 12.17 13.20 -5.34
N LEU A 39 12.96 12.14 -5.44
CA LEU A 39 14.26 12.17 -6.11
C LEU A 39 14.12 12.30 -7.63
N LEU A 40 13.09 11.70 -8.24
CA LEU A 40 12.87 11.74 -9.68
C LEU A 40 12.11 12.98 -10.13
N ALA A 41 11.39 13.68 -9.25
CA ALA A 41 10.57 14.85 -9.58
C ALA A 41 11.35 15.96 -10.34
N PRO A 42 12.59 16.33 -9.94
CA PRO A 42 13.36 17.31 -10.70
C PRO A 42 13.72 16.83 -12.12
N THR A 43 14.11 15.57 -12.27
CA THR A 43 14.46 14.96 -13.55
C THR A 43 13.26 14.90 -14.49
N LEU A 44 12.08 14.65 -13.96
CA LEU A 44 10.81 14.59 -14.70
C LEU A 44 10.19 15.99 -14.89
N GLN A 45 10.84 17.04 -14.39
CA GLN A 45 10.35 18.42 -14.41
C GLN A 45 8.93 18.55 -13.86
N LEU A 46 8.68 17.88 -12.72
CA LEU A 46 7.41 17.96 -12.03
C LEU A 46 7.37 19.16 -11.09
N SER A 47 6.30 19.93 -11.17
CA SER A 47 5.99 20.94 -10.15
C SER A 47 5.69 20.27 -8.79
N LEU A 48 5.67 21.07 -7.73
CA LEU A 48 5.34 20.57 -6.39
C LEU A 48 3.94 19.96 -6.36
N ALA A 49 2.95 20.62 -6.95
CA ALA A 49 1.57 20.16 -7.05
C ALA A 49 1.43 18.84 -7.85
N GLU A 50 2.16 18.72 -8.97
CA GLU A 50 2.21 17.47 -9.75
C GLU A 50 2.85 16.34 -8.96
N THR A 51 3.91 16.64 -8.20
CA THR A 51 4.57 15.67 -7.32
C THR A 51 3.61 15.17 -6.25
N PHE A 52 2.83 16.04 -5.62
CA PHE A 52 1.81 15.63 -4.64
C PHE A 52 0.72 14.77 -5.28
N SER A 53 0.29 15.08 -6.50
CA SER A 53 -0.67 14.26 -7.24
C SER A 53 -0.13 12.84 -7.47
N VAL A 54 1.10 12.71 -7.95
CA VAL A 54 1.74 11.40 -8.16
C VAL A 54 1.87 10.62 -6.84
N LEU A 55 2.30 11.27 -5.77
CA LEU A 55 2.43 10.66 -4.45
C LEU A 55 1.09 10.15 -3.92
N TYR A 56 0.04 10.97 -4.01
CA TYR A 56 -1.30 10.63 -3.55
C TYR A 56 -1.82 9.36 -4.24
N PHE A 57 -1.85 9.34 -5.57
CA PHE A 57 -2.37 8.20 -6.31
C PHE A 57 -1.52 6.94 -6.15
N THR A 58 -0.18 7.08 -6.09
CA THR A 58 0.72 5.94 -5.89
C THR A 58 0.56 5.33 -4.50
N THR A 59 0.52 6.15 -3.45
CA THR A 59 0.36 5.66 -2.08
C THR A 59 -1.01 5.03 -1.85
N ALA A 60 -2.06 5.62 -2.41
CA ALA A 60 -3.40 5.06 -2.37
C ALA A 60 -3.46 3.69 -3.07
N PHE A 61 -2.86 3.56 -4.26
CA PHE A 61 -2.79 2.29 -4.97
C PHE A 61 -2.05 1.21 -4.18
N VAL A 62 -0.87 1.54 -3.65
CA VAL A 62 -0.07 0.62 -2.82
C VAL A 62 -0.89 0.14 -1.61
N SER A 63 -1.62 1.05 -0.95
CA SER A 63 -2.46 0.73 0.19
C SER A 63 -3.63 -0.18 -0.17
N ILE A 64 -4.37 0.11 -1.24
CA ILE A 64 -5.47 -0.72 -1.74
C ILE A 64 -4.95 -2.10 -2.17
N HIS A 65 -3.82 -2.16 -2.87
CA HIS A 65 -3.21 -3.43 -3.26
C HIS A 65 -2.83 -4.28 -2.05
N MET A 66 -2.32 -3.66 -0.98
CA MET A 66 -1.99 -4.37 0.26
C MET A 66 -3.25 -4.91 0.96
N ILE A 67 -4.32 -4.12 1.06
CA ILE A 67 -5.61 -4.54 1.61
C ILE A 67 -6.14 -5.75 0.82
N TYR A 68 -6.10 -5.70 -0.51
CA TYR A 68 -6.47 -6.82 -1.37
C TYR A 68 -5.68 -8.09 -1.05
N ARG A 69 -4.37 -8.00 -0.81
CA ARG A 69 -3.54 -9.15 -0.46
C ARG A 69 -3.87 -9.74 0.91
N ILE A 70 -4.18 -8.89 1.89
CA ILE A 70 -4.56 -9.31 3.24
C ILE A 70 -5.90 -10.06 3.22
N TYR A 71 -6.81 -9.64 2.36
CA TYR A 71 -8.16 -10.22 2.28
C TYR A 71 -8.24 -11.52 1.47
N LYS A 72 -7.16 -11.96 0.84
CA LYS A 72 -7.16 -13.28 0.18
C LYS A 72 -7.19 -14.43 1.20
N PRO A 73 -8.02 -15.48 0.99
CA PRO A 73 -9.00 -15.66 -0.08
C PRO A 73 -10.21 -14.73 0.08
N LEU A 74 -10.68 -14.18 -1.06
CA LEU A 74 -11.79 -13.24 -1.11
C LEU A 74 -13.12 -13.98 -0.83
N ASN A 75 -13.71 -13.75 0.33
CA ASN A 75 -15.09 -14.09 0.63
C ASN A 75 -15.98 -12.88 0.31
N TRP A 76 -17.30 -13.11 0.15
CA TRP A 76 -18.28 -12.04 -0.11
C TRP A 76 -18.12 -10.83 0.83
N TYR A 77 -17.92 -11.09 2.12
CA TYR A 77 -17.73 -10.06 3.13
C TYR A 77 -16.43 -9.27 2.93
N ARG A 78 -15.32 -9.95 2.70
CA ARG A 78 -14.01 -9.32 2.46
C ARG A 78 -13.98 -8.53 1.15
N GLY A 79 -14.67 -9.04 0.12
CA GLY A 79 -14.88 -8.34 -1.13
C GLY A 79 -15.68 -7.05 -0.95
N GLY A 80 -16.75 -7.10 -0.14
CA GLY A 80 -17.55 -5.92 0.20
C GLY A 80 -16.75 -4.82 0.88
N VAL A 81 -15.88 -5.16 1.83
CA VAL A 81 -15.01 -4.17 2.50
C VAL A 81 -14.02 -3.55 1.52
N LEU A 82 -13.40 -4.35 0.64
CA LEU A 82 -12.50 -3.82 -0.38
C LEU A 82 -13.22 -2.84 -1.32
N ILE A 83 -14.46 -3.12 -1.69
CA ILE A 83 -15.28 -2.21 -2.50
C ILE A 83 -15.54 -0.91 -1.74
N ILE A 84 -15.89 -0.98 -0.45
CA ILE A 84 -16.09 0.20 0.39
C ILE A 84 -14.81 1.05 0.49
N ASP A 85 -13.65 0.42 0.64
CA ASP A 85 -12.35 1.11 0.66
C ASP A 85 -12.09 1.86 -0.66
N ILE A 86 -12.37 1.22 -1.80
CA ILE A 86 -12.21 1.84 -3.13
C ILE A 86 -13.20 3.00 -3.31
N ILE A 87 -14.46 2.81 -2.94
CA ILE A 87 -15.48 3.87 -3.01
C ILE A 87 -15.08 5.03 -2.09
N GLY A 88 -14.64 4.73 -0.86
CA GLY A 88 -14.17 5.73 0.09
C GLY A 88 -13.00 6.55 -0.48
N PHE A 89 -12.05 5.90 -1.15
CA PHE A 89 -10.95 6.57 -1.84
C PHE A 89 -11.46 7.50 -2.95
N ILE A 90 -12.37 7.03 -3.80
CA ILE A 90 -12.94 7.83 -4.89
C ILE A 90 -13.68 9.06 -4.34
N LEU A 91 -14.49 8.88 -3.30
CA LEU A 91 -15.24 9.97 -2.67
C LEU A 91 -14.36 10.96 -1.90
N SER A 92 -13.27 10.50 -1.32
CA SER A 92 -12.33 11.36 -0.59
C SER A 92 -11.44 12.19 -1.52
N THR A 93 -11.16 11.71 -2.73
CA THR A 93 -10.30 12.38 -3.71
C THR A 93 -10.71 13.83 -3.99
N PRO A 94 -11.98 14.17 -4.28
CA PRO A 94 -12.40 15.57 -4.50
C PRO A 94 -12.20 16.46 -3.26
N ILE A 95 -12.31 15.90 -2.06
CA ILE A 95 -12.12 16.63 -0.79
C ILE A 95 -10.64 16.96 -0.58
N PHE A 96 -9.78 15.97 -0.83
CA PHE A 96 -8.33 16.15 -0.68
C PHE A 96 -7.69 16.95 -1.82
N TRP A 97 -8.36 17.07 -2.97
CA TRP A 97 -7.84 17.78 -4.13
C TRP A 97 -7.43 19.22 -3.82
N PRO A 98 -8.30 20.09 -3.28
CA PRO A 98 -7.91 21.44 -2.91
C PRO A 98 -7.01 21.49 -1.68
N LEU A 99 -7.17 20.55 -0.73
CA LEU A 99 -6.38 20.52 0.51
C LEU A 99 -4.90 20.21 0.26
N LEU A 100 -4.61 19.37 -0.71
CA LEU A 100 -3.26 18.96 -1.09
C LEU A 100 -2.72 19.76 -2.30
N GLU A 101 -3.43 20.80 -2.74
CA GLU A 101 -3.07 21.60 -3.89
C GLU A 101 -2.70 20.76 -5.13
N MET A 102 -3.46 19.66 -5.34
CA MET A 102 -3.16 18.73 -6.43
C MET A 102 -3.36 19.38 -7.79
N HIS A 103 -2.45 19.09 -8.71
CA HIS A 103 -2.55 19.58 -10.09
C HIS A 103 -3.61 18.82 -10.89
N VAL A 104 -4.20 19.48 -11.90
CA VAL A 104 -5.12 18.83 -12.84
C VAL A 104 -4.41 17.67 -13.54
N LEU A 105 -5.07 16.53 -13.67
CA LEU A 105 -4.51 15.34 -14.28
C LEU A 105 -4.30 15.53 -15.79
N THR A 106 -3.08 15.91 -16.16
CA THR A 106 -2.66 15.96 -17.57
C THR A 106 -2.33 14.55 -18.09
N PRO A 107 -2.37 14.30 -19.41
CA PRO A 107 -1.97 12.99 -19.97
C PRO A 107 -0.55 12.58 -19.56
N LYS A 108 0.39 13.54 -19.48
CA LYS A 108 1.76 13.30 -18.98
C LYS A 108 1.74 12.81 -17.55
N LEU A 109 0.96 13.47 -16.69
CA LEU A 109 0.88 13.14 -15.28
C LEU A 109 0.26 11.75 -15.06
N ILE A 110 -0.79 11.41 -15.81
CA ILE A 110 -1.40 10.09 -15.80
C ILE A 110 -0.40 9.00 -16.20
N GLN A 111 0.41 9.22 -17.23
CA GLN A 111 1.46 8.27 -17.64
C GLN A 111 2.48 8.06 -16.52
N ILE A 112 2.93 9.12 -15.86
CA ILE A 112 3.88 9.02 -14.74
C ILE A 112 3.27 8.24 -13.58
N ILE A 113 2.01 8.51 -13.22
CA ILE A 113 1.28 7.77 -12.18
C ILE A 113 1.22 6.28 -12.53
N LEU A 114 0.82 5.93 -13.76
CA LEU A 114 0.74 4.53 -14.20
C LEU A 114 2.10 3.83 -14.14
N ILE A 115 3.16 4.46 -14.62
CA ILE A 115 4.53 3.91 -14.56
C ILE A 115 4.93 3.69 -13.11
N THR A 116 4.69 4.64 -12.23
CA THR A 116 5.04 4.55 -10.81
C THR A 116 4.27 3.42 -10.13
N ILE A 117 2.99 3.25 -10.44
CA ILE A 117 2.16 2.13 -9.96
C ILE A 117 2.75 0.79 -10.42
N VAL A 118 3.08 0.65 -11.70
CA VAL A 118 3.65 -0.59 -12.27
C VAL A 118 4.98 -0.93 -11.58
N ILE A 119 5.83 0.05 -11.32
CA ILE A 119 7.11 -0.15 -10.61
C ILE A 119 6.88 -0.51 -9.13
N SER A 120 5.85 0.04 -8.50
CA SER A 120 5.55 -0.22 -7.08
C SER A 120 5.17 -1.68 -6.81
N ILE A 121 4.57 -2.38 -7.77
CA ILE A 121 4.14 -3.78 -7.60
C ILE A 121 5.33 -4.72 -7.34
N PRO A 122 6.36 -4.80 -8.19
CA PRO A 122 7.51 -5.66 -7.93
C PRO A 122 8.27 -5.27 -6.66
N VAL A 123 8.39 -3.98 -6.37
CA VAL A 123 9.01 -3.49 -5.13
C VAL A 123 8.27 -4.04 -3.91
N LEU A 124 6.93 -3.97 -3.90
CA LEU A 124 6.12 -4.50 -2.82
C LEU A 124 6.25 -6.03 -2.68
N ILE A 125 6.35 -6.76 -3.79
CA ILE A 125 6.54 -8.21 -3.78
C ILE A 125 7.89 -8.57 -3.16
N ILE A 126 8.96 -7.89 -3.58
CA ILE A 126 10.32 -8.11 -3.06
C ILE A 126 10.38 -7.82 -1.56
N LEU A 127 9.85 -6.67 -1.13
CA LEU A 127 9.80 -6.29 0.29
C LEU A 127 9.03 -7.31 1.12
N THR A 128 7.89 -7.78 0.64
CA THR A 128 7.08 -8.78 1.36
C THR A 128 7.83 -10.10 1.51
N ARG A 129 8.53 -10.55 0.47
CA ARG A 129 9.35 -11.78 0.53
C ARG A 129 10.53 -11.61 1.50
N SER A 130 11.23 -10.49 1.43
CA SER A 130 12.38 -10.19 2.29
C SER A 130 11.99 -10.13 3.77
N VAL A 131 10.91 -9.40 4.10
CA VAL A 131 10.42 -9.32 5.47
C VAL A 131 9.93 -10.68 5.98
N SER A 132 9.21 -11.44 5.16
CA SER A 132 8.76 -12.78 5.54
C SER A 132 9.92 -13.74 5.81
N TYR A 133 10.98 -13.67 5.01
CA TYR A 133 12.19 -14.45 5.20
C TYR A 133 12.91 -14.07 6.50
N TYR A 134 13.08 -12.79 6.76
CA TYR A 134 13.72 -12.27 7.97
C TYR A 134 12.97 -12.68 9.25
N LEU A 135 11.65 -12.53 9.26
CA LEU A 135 10.81 -12.92 10.39
C LEU A 135 10.84 -14.43 10.66
N LYS A 136 10.90 -15.26 9.61
CA LYS A 136 11.04 -16.72 9.76
C LYS A 136 12.36 -17.09 10.44
N ASN A 137 13.45 -16.44 10.04
CA ASN A 137 14.79 -16.70 10.62
C ASN A 137 14.89 -16.26 12.08
N LEU A 138 14.23 -15.17 12.47
CA LEU A 138 14.17 -14.74 13.87
C LEU A 138 13.45 -15.76 14.77
N ASN A 139 12.39 -16.38 14.26
CA ASN A 139 11.65 -17.38 15.02
C ASN A 139 12.45 -18.68 15.19
N SER A 140 13.22 -19.10 14.20
CA SER A 140 14.05 -20.28 14.32
C SER A 140 15.19 -20.11 15.35
N LYS A 141 15.73 -18.89 15.51
CA LYS A 141 16.74 -18.57 16.52
C LYS A 141 16.21 -18.46 17.96
N LYS A 142 14.89 -18.25 18.12
CA LYS A 142 14.27 -18.19 19.47
C LYS A 142 13.80 -19.56 19.96
N ALA A 143 13.79 -20.56 19.08
CA ALA A 143 13.38 -21.94 19.39
C ALA A 143 14.59 -22.85 19.75
N LEU A 144 15.83 -22.35 19.69
CA LEU A 144 17.06 -22.94 20.18
C LEU A 144 17.45 -22.33 21.52
#